data_9b4313a479b06b602f98f3e7e5ff72af
#
_entry.id   9b4313a479b06b602f98f3e7e5ff72af
#
_cell.length_a   1.000
_cell.length_b   1.000
_cell.length_c   1.000
_cell.angle_alpha   90.00
_cell.angle_beta   90.00
_cell.angle_gamma   90.00
#
_symmetry.space_group_name_H-M   'P 1'
#
loop_
_entity.id
_entity.type
_entity.pdbx_description
1 polymer ?
#
loop_
_entity_poly.entity_id
_entity_poly.type
_entity_poly.pdbx_seq_one_letter_code
_entity_poly.pdbx_strand_id
1 'polypeptide(L)'
;MTNSITIVGLGPAGLDRLRPHELGALVDPSATVVVRTVEHPAASDLAALRPVVACDDLYEAGSDFDDVYDAIVDRVVSASRDASVVYAVPGSSIVGERAVARLIAAAQREGIPCDVMPGESFIDAACAAVGIDPIADGLQILDARALSDPLPLQIPAFITQIDSAFVAGEVALALGRTLPEWFTVTMLDRIGDENASITEMPLRDLPRAATGPRSTLFVPAADVGLLGLIATNRILRAECPWDSKQTHHTLVSHLIEETYETVDAIGTLSAAAPGGEADLGAYAVLEEELGDLLLQIVFHTTLAAEAGAFDVDEVAEGIRRKLVYRHPHVFGDVVATEVGEVLANWEELKNVEKRRESLMDDIPSALPGIARADKIQRRVASVGFDWPNVEPVFAKVEEELGELRDVSEDRDRATAELGDLLFAAVNLSRHLDIDPEIALSRANDTFIKRFRVVERLAEREGRRLRDYELADLDRLWEISKTVVSTDERESSFTLTPERNDS
;
A
#
# COMPACT_ATOMS: atom_id res chain seq x y z
N MET A 1 9.18 -55.60 1.21
CA MET A 1 8.21 -54.56 0.98
C MET A 1 8.95 -53.27 1.19
N THR A 2 8.83 -52.32 0.30
CA THR A 2 9.42 -50.98 0.51
C THR A 2 8.62 -50.28 1.60
N ASN A 3 9.31 -49.80 2.66
CA ASN A 3 8.68 -48.99 3.70
C ASN A 3 8.02 -47.77 3.08
N SER A 4 6.95 -47.27 3.67
CA SER A 4 6.17 -46.16 3.18
C SER A 4 5.90 -45.12 4.28
N ILE A 5 5.57 -43.91 3.90
CA ILE A 5 5.08 -42.86 4.80
C ILE A 5 3.60 -42.65 4.48
N THR A 6 2.75 -42.72 5.52
CA THR A 6 1.34 -42.36 5.44
C THR A 6 1.10 -41.14 6.31
N ILE A 7 0.65 -40.05 5.75
CA ILE A 7 0.35 -38.81 6.48
C ILE A 7 -1.14 -38.79 6.79
N VAL A 8 -1.50 -38.60 8.07
CA VAL A 8 -2.90 -38.65 8.53
C VAL A 8 -3.25 -37.35 9.24
N GLY A 9 -4.27 -36.64 8.75
CA GLY A 9 -4.89 -35.56 9.47
C GLY A 9 -5.80 -36.07 10.59
N LEU A 10 -5.56 -35.62 11.81
CA LEU A 10 -6.32 -36.06 13.02
C LEU A 10 -7.68 -35.38 13.17
N GLY A 11 -8.03 -34.47 12.25
CA GLY A 11 -9.24 -33.66 12.42
C GLY A 11 -9.15 -32.67 13.56
N PRO A 12 -10.22 -31.91 13.85
CA PRO A 12 -10.25 -30.91 14.88
C PRO A 12 -10.59 -31.41 16.29
N ALA A 13 -10.89 -32.72 16.45
CA ALA A 13 -11.42 -33.32 17.67
C ALA A 13 -10.71 -34.63 18.08
N GLY A 14 -11.39 -35.53 18.82
CA GLY A 14 -10.85 -36.80 19.26
C GLY A 14 -10.85 -37.90 18.20
N LEU A 15 -10.36 -39.11 18.57
CA LEU A 15 -10.29 -40.27 17.68
C LEU A 15 -11.65 -40.76 17.17
N ASP A 16 -12.73 -40.48 17.89
CA ASP A 16 -14.10 -40.81 17.54
C ASP A 16 -14.63 -40.11 16.28
N ARG A 17 -13.96 -39.04 15.86
CA ARG A 17 -14.29 -38.24 14.68
C ARG A 17 -13.52 -38.72 13.42
N LEU A 18 -12.54 -39.59 13.58
CA LEU A 18 -11.74 -40.07 12.45
C LEU A 18 -12.54 -41.07 11.60
N ARG A 19 -12.30 -41.03 10.32
CA ARG A 19 -12.84 -42.03 9.39
C ARG A 19 -12.19 -43.41 9.65
N PRO A 20 -12.92 -44.52 9.40
CA PRO A 20 -12.41 -45.86 9.70
C PRO A 20 -11.05 -46.21 9.07
N HIS A 21 -10.75 -45.67 7.88
CA HIS A 21 -9.48 -45.95 7.21
C HIS A 21 -8.32 -45.13 7.81
N GLU A 22 -8.58 -43.90 8.27
CA GLU A 22 -7.60 -43.07 8.99
C GLU A 22 -7.26 -43.70 10.36
N LEU A 23 -8.29 -44.08 11.11
CA LEU A 23 -8.11 -44.79 12.37
C LEU A 23 -7.37 -46.11 12.15
N GLY A 24 -7.73 -46.88 11.10
CA GLY A 24 -7.06 -48.13 10.74
C GLY A 24 -5.55 -47.93 10.51
N ALA A 25 -5.14 -46.90 9.81
CA ALA A 25 -3.72 -46.58 9.61
C ALA A 25 -3.00 -46.23 10.94
N LEU A 26 -3.66 -45.47 11.81
CA LEU A 26 -3.07 -45.04 13.10
C LEU A 26 -2.92 -46.20 14.11
N VAL A 27 -3.78 -47.20 14.05
CA VAL A 27 -3.72 -48.36 14.99
C VAL A 27 -3.01 -49.60 14.42
N ASP A 28 -2.51 -49.54 13.19
CA ASP A 28 -1.75 -50.59 12.56
C ASP A 28 -0.49 -50.93 13.39
N PRO A 29 -0.39 -52.13 13.97
CA PRO A 29 0.73 -52.50 14.82
C PRO A 29 2.07 -52.62 14.07
N SER A 30 2.04 -52.73 12.76
CA SER A 30 3.23 -52.88 11.91
C SER A 30 3.89 -51.52 11.58
N ALA A 31 3.23 -50.39 11.82
CA ALA A 31 3.73 -49.06 11.51
C ALA A 31 4.23 -48.35 12.76
N THR A 32 5.29 -47.55 12.61
CA THR A 32 5.71 -46.57 13.61
C THR A 32 4.83 -45.34 13.49
N VAL A 33 4.22 -44.89 14.58
CA VAL A 33 3.42 -43.66 14.58
C VAL A 33 4.22 -42.51 15.13
N VAL A 34 4.39 -41.46 14.32
CA VAL A 34 4.98 -40.19 14.69
C VAL A 34 3.85 -39.14 14.78
N VAL A 35 3.68 -38.50 15.92
CA VAL A 35 2.70 -37.43 16.09
C VAL A 35 3.40 -36.06 16.15
N ARG A 36 2.82 -35.09 15.47
CA ARG A 36 3.37 -33.71 15.50
C ARG A 36 3.40 -33.13 16.91
N THR A 37 2.32 -33.36 17.68
CA THR A 37 2.22 -32.97 19.09
C THR A 37 1.24 -33.88 19.81
N VAL A 38 1.49 -34.13 21.08
CA VAL A 38 0.55 -34.89 21.95
C VAL A 38 -0.52 -33.97 22.58
N GLU A 39 -0.41 -32.66 22.45
CA GLU A 39 -1.39 -31.72 22.99
C GLU A 39 -2.74 -31.74 22.24
N HIS A 40 -2.81 -32.38 21.09
CA HIS A 40 -4.04 -32.56 20.33
C HIS A 40 -4.90 -33.69 20.92
N PRO A 41 -6.25 -33.57 21.08
CA PRO A 41 -7.10 -34.61 21.70
C PRO A 41 -6.90 -36.00 21.10
N ALA A 42 -7.02 -36.12 19.78
CA ALA A 42 -6.85 -37.43 19.11
C ALA A 42 -5.42 -38.00 19.26
N ALA A 43 -4.39 -37.16 19.31
CA ALA A 43 -3.01 -37.62 19.53
C ALA A 43 -2.80 -38.09 20.98
N SER A 44 -3.39 -37.41 21.94
CA SER A 44 -3.40 -37.82 23.36
C SER A 44 -4.11 -39.14 23.55
N ASP A 45 -5.31 -39.30 22.94
CA ASP A 45 -6.05 -40.56 22.97
C ASP A 45 -5.24 -41.70 22.34
N LEU A 46 -4.60 -41.44 21.20
CA LEU A 46 -3.76 -42.41 20.50
C LEU A 46 -2.54 -42.83 21.34
N ALA A 47 -1.89 -41.87 22.01
CA ALA A 47 -0.76 -42.15 22.90
C ALA A 47 -1.14 -42.99 24.12
N ALA A 48 -2.41 -42.94 24.56
CA ALA A 48 -2.94 -43.82 25.60
C ALA A 48 -3.20 -45.25 25.10
N LEU A 49 -3.42 -45.41 23.78
CA LEU A 49 -3.73 -46.73 23.17
C LEU A 49 -2.48 -47.49 22.70
N ARG A 50 -1.42 -46.78 22.27
CA ARG A 50 -0.18 -47.36 21.74
C ARG A 50 1.02 -46.43 21.88
N PRO A 51 2.26 -46.96 21.79
CA PRO A 51 3.44 -46.12 21.72
C PRO A 51 3.41 -45.19 20.48
N VAL A 52 3.71 -43.92 20.69
CA VAL A 52 3.88 -42.89 19.65
C VAL A 52 5.22 -42.16 19.85
N VAL A 53 5.78 -41.65 18.77
CA VAL A 53 6.96 -40.78 18.79
C VAL A 53 6.45 -39.36 18.64
N ALA A 54 6.54 -38.57 19.69
CA ALA A 54 6.13 -37.15 19.66
C ALA A 54 7.23 -36.29 19.06
N CYS A 55 6.82 -35.14 18.49
CA CYS A 55 7.77 -34.11 18.01
C CYS A 55 7.80 -32.84 18.88
N ASP A 56 7.17 -32.87 20.05
CA ASP A 56 7.08 -31.72 20.96
C ASP A 56 8.47 -31.23 21.41
N ASP A 57 9.41 -32.15 21.64
CA ASP A 57 10.81 -31.84 21.96
C ASP A 57 11.53 -31.02 20.89
N LEU A 58 11.13 -31.10 19.63
CA LEU A 58 11.71 -30.31 18.54
C LEU A 58 11.28 -28.86 18.62
N TYR A 59 10.09 -28.59 19.13
CA TYR A 59 9.62 -27.22 19.36
C TYR A 59 10.33 -26.52 20.51
N GLU A 60 10.76 -27.30 21.53
CA GLU A 60 11.53 -26.77 22.64
C GLU A 60 13.00 -26.48 22.26
N ALA A 61 13.53 -27.23 21.30
CA ALA A 61 14.94 -27.16 20.90
C ALA A 61 15.20 -26.22 19.70
N GLY A 62 14.18 -25.95 18.87
CA GLY A 62 14.31 -25.17 17.64
C GLY A 62 14.49 -23.66 17.89
N SER A 63 15.30 -23.01 17.06
CA SER A 63 15.50 -21.55 17.10
C SER A 63 14.41 -20.78 16.35
N ASP A 64 13.84 -21.40 15.32
CA ASP A 64 12.71 -20.90 14.55
C ASP A 64 11.82 -22.08 14.05
N PHE A 65 10.69 -21.73 13.45
CA PHE A 65 9.74 -22.73 12.96
C PHE A 65 10.26 -23.52 11.75
N ASP A 66 11.14 -22.95 10.94
CA ASP A 66 11.67 -23.62 9.76
C ASP A 66 12.65 -24.73 10.17
N ASP A 67 13.49 -24.47 11.14
CA ASP A 67 14.36 -25.49 11.76
C ASP A 67 13.56 -26.64 12.36
N VAL A 68 12.46 -26.33 13.06
CA VAL A 68 11.58 -27.34 13.66
C VAL A 68 10.93 -28.22 12.57
N TYR A 69 10.44 -27.61 11.50
CA TYR A 69 9.81 -28.37 10.42
C TYR A 69 10.81 -29.28 9.69
N ASP A 70 12.03 -28.81 9.46
CA ASP A 70 13.09 -29.63 8.87
C ASP A 70 13.49 -30.79 9.80
N ALA A 71 13.60 -30.56 11.10
CA ALA A 71 13.86 -31.60 12.09
C ALA A 71 12.73 -32.65 12.18
N ILE A 72 11.46 -32.23 12.04
CA ILE A 72 10.32 -33.15 11.94
C ILE A 72 10.45 -34.01 10.69
N VAL A 73 10.74 -33.42 9.53
CA VAL A 73 10.94 -34.15 8.27
C VAL A 73 12.03 -35.19 8.42
N ASP A 74 13.19 -34.82 8.98
CA ASP A 74 14.32 -35.73 9.21
C ASP A 74 13.95 -36.88 10.15
N ARG A 75 13.18 -36.61 11.22
CA ARG A 75 12.68 -37.65 12.15
C ARG A 75 11.79 -38.67 11.43
N VAL A 76 10.82 -38.18 10.64
CA VAL A 76 9.86 -39.06 9.91
C VAL A 76 10.57 -39.88 8.82
N VAL A 77 11.43 -39.21 8.02
CA VAL A 77 12.21 -39.91 6.96
C VAL A 77 13.16 -40.92 7.56
N SER A 78 13.85 -40.60 8.65
CA SER A 78 14.76 -41.54 9.33
C SER A 78 13.99 -42.76 9.84
N ALA A 79 12.84 -42.57 10.49
CA ALA A 79 12.00 -43.66 10.96
C ALA A 79 11.49 -44.54 9.81
N SER A 80 11.25 -43.99 8.63
CA SER A 80 10.76 -44.75 7.47
C SER A 80 11.82 -45.69 6.87
N ARG A 81 13.09 -45.55 7.23
CA ARG A 81 14.14 -46.52 6.80
C ARG A 81 14.03 -47.86 7.50
N ASP A 82 13.52 -47.88 8.73
CA ASP A 82 13.41 -49.08 9.55
C ASP A 82 12.05 -49.77 9.43
N ALA A 83 10.95 -49.00 9.34
CA ALA A 83 9.58 -49.49 9.25
C ALA A 83 8.70 -48.52 8.46
N SER A 84 7.51 -48.93 8.03
CA SER A 84 6.51 -47.97 7.54
C SER A 84 6.10 -47.01 8.65
N VAL A 85 5.90 -45.74 8.31
CA VAL A 85 5.62 -44.66 9.26
C VAL A 85 4.24 -44.08 8.96
N VAL A 86 3.48 -43.83 10.03
CA VAL A 86 2.30 -42.97 9.99
C VAL A 86 2.63 -41.67 10.68
N TYR A 87 2.64 -40.58 9.94
CA TYR A 87 2.84 -39.23 10.49
C TYR A 87 1.47 -38.58 10.70
N ALA A 88 1.12 -38.35 11.95
CA ALA A 88 -0.18 -37.81 12.35
C ALA A 88 -0.06 -36.32 12.74
N VAL A 89 -0.91 -35.50 12.14
CA VAL A 89 -0.89 -34.03 12.34
C VAL A 89 -2.27 -33.54 12.81
N PRO A 90 -2.31 -32.47 13.63
CA PRO A 90 -3.55 -31.81 14.03
C PRO A 90 -4.37 -31.33 12.83
N GLY A 91 -5.69 -31.43 12.89
CA GLY A 91 -6.58 -30.96 11.83
C GLY A 91 -6.41 -31.69 10.51
N SER A 92 -6.46 -30.95 9.41
CA SER A 92 -6.19 -31.47 8.07
C SER A 92 -4.71 -31.52 7.78
N SER A 93 -4.23 -32.60 7.19
CA SER A 93 -2.82 -32.76 6.83
C SER A 93 -2.34 -31.82 5.70
N ILE A 94 -3.25 -31.09 5.06
CA ILE A 94 -2.92 -30.18 3.93
C ILE A 94 -3.26 -28.71 4.21
N VAL A 95 -3.94 -28.40 5.32
CA VAL A 95 -4.33 -27.03 5.66
C VAL A 95 -3.50 -26.52 6.84
N GLY A 96 -2.64 -25.54 6.59
CA GLY A 96 -1.77 -24.96 7.61
C GLY A 96 -0.59 -25.83 8.05
N GLU A 97 -0.27 -26.88 7.33
CA GLU A 97 0.73 -27.89 7.68
C GLU A 97 2.00 -27.77 6.80
N ARG A 98 2.87 -26.82 7.11
CA ARG A 98 4.13 -26.60 6.35
C ARG A 98 5.07 -27.80 6.40
N ALA A 99 5.13 -28.53 7.53
CA ALA A 99 5.97 -29.73 7.68
C ALA A 99 5.53 -30.82 6.72
N VAL A 100 4.22 -30.95 6.43
CA VAL A 100 3.70 -31.97 5.49
C VAL A 100 4.16 -31.70 4.07
N ALA A 101 4.09 -30.46 3.60
CA ALA A 101 4.57 -30.11 2.26
C ALA A 101 6.08 -30.42 2.09
N ARG A 102 6.90 -30.11 3.11
CA ARG A 102 8.34 -30.43 3.12
C ARG A 102 8.58 -31.94 3.15
N LEU A 103 7.80 -32.69 3.93
CA LEU A 103 7.89 -34.14 4.04
C LEU A 103 7.57 -34.83 2.70
N ILE A 104 6.52 -34.40 2.02
CA ILE A 104 6.17 -34.95 0.68
C ILE A 104 7.33 -34.71 -0.29
N ALA A 105 7.90 -33.51 -0.31
CA ALA A 105 9.04 -33.18 -1.18
C ALA A 105 10.28 -34.02 -0.82
N ALA A 106 10.54 -34.27 0.46
CA ALA A 106 11.64 -35.11 0.92
C ALA A 106 11.43 -36.58 0.54
N ALA A 107 10.23 -37.12 0.77
CA ALA A 107 9.88 -38.48 0.37
C ALA A 107 10.03 -38.72 -1.14
N GLN A 108 9.61 -37.74 -1.96
CA GLN A 108 9.80 -37.79 -3.42
C GLN A 108 11.27 -37.84 -3.81
N ARG A 109 12.12 -37.03 -3.18
CA ARG A 109 13.58 -36.98 -3.44
C ARG A 109 14.25 -38.31 -3.07
N GLU A 110 13.83 -38.96 -2.01
CA GLU A 110 14.40 -40.24 -1.54
C GLU A 110 13.70 -41.48 -2.15
N GLY A 111 12.70 -41.28 -2.99
CA GLY A 111 11.95 -42.41 -3.62
C GLY A 111 11.13 -43.20 -2.63
N ILE A 112 10.72 -42.62 -1.50
CA ILE A 112 9.86 -43.24 -0.48
C ILE A 112 8.40 -43.09 -0.88
N PRO A 113 7.61 -44.19 -0.99
CA PRO A 113 6.17 -44.10 -1.21
C PRO A 113 5.50 -43.25 -0.11
N CYS A 114 4.77 -42.22 -0.49
CA CYS A 114 4.10 -41.32 0.45
C CYS A 114 2.63 -41.17 0.06
N ASP A 115 1.75 -41.51 0.99
CA ASP A 115 0.29 -41.36 0.85
C ASP A 115 -0.23 -40.34 1.83
N VAL A 116 -1.25 -39.56 1.42
CA VAL A 116 -1.81 -38.45 2.22
C VAL A 116 -3.29 -38.68 2.45
N MET A 117 -3.67 -38.84 3.70
CA MET A 117 -5.05 -38.87 4.16
C MET A 117 -5.40 -37.50 4.75
N PRO A 118 -6.21 -36.68 4.07
CA PRO A 118 -6.36 -35.24 4.42
C PRO A 118 -6.90 -34.98 5.84
N GLY A 119 -7.77 -35.88 6.34
CA GLY A 119 -8.50 -35.64 7.59
C GLY A 119 -9.63 -34.59 7.42
N GLU A 120 -10.38 -34.37 8.50
CA GLU A 120 -11.40 -33.35 8.59
C GLU A 120 -10.71 -32.00 8.79
N SER A 121 -11.11 -30.99 7.99
CA SER A 121 -10.61 -29.60 8.17
C SER A 121 -11.44 -28.84 9.20
N PHE A 122 -10.81 -27.97 9.99
CA PHE A 122 -11.52 -27.02 10.85
C PHE A 122 -12.38 -26.05 10.04
N ILE A 123 -12.10 -25.86 8.75
CA ILE A 123 -12.80 -24.91 7.87
C ILE A 123 -14.29 -25.22 7.82
N ASP A 124 -14.67 -26.48 7.61
CA ASP A 124 -16.08 -26.86 7.54
C ASP A 124 -16.81 -26.56 8.86
N ALA A 125 -16.19 -26.88 9.98
CA ALA A 125 -16.73 -26.59 11.31
C ALA A 125 -16.81 -25.06 11.58
N ALA A 126 -15.79 -24.31 11.15
CA ALA A 126 -15.77 -22.85 11.27
C ALA A 126 -16.82 -22.17 10.38
N CYS A 127 -17.00 -22.61 9.14
CA CYS A 127 -18.08 -22.12 8.25
C CYS A 127 -19.45 -22.36 8.86
N ALA A 128 -19.68 -23.57 9.39
CA ALA A 128 -20.94 -23.88 10.08
C ALA A 128 -21.16 -23.03 11.33
N ALA A 129 -20.10 -22.73 12.07
CA ALA A 129 -20.17 -21.93 13.29
C ALA A 129 -20.57 -20.47 13.05
N VAL A 130 -20.12 -19.87 11.92
CA VAL A 130 -20.43 -18.49 11.56
C VAL A 130 -21.53 -18.38 10.49
N GLY A 131 -22.02 -19.51 9.96
CA GLY A 131 -23.16 -19.56 9.05
C GLY A 131 -22.87 -19.06 7.65
N ILE A 132 -21.63 -19.30 7.11
CA ILE A 132 -21.26 -18.93 5.74
C ILE A 132 -21.15 -20.14 4.82
N ASP A 133 -21.45 -19.93 3.54
CA ASP A 133 -21.14 -20.87 2.44
C ASP A 133 -19.92 -20.34 1.68
N PRO A 134 -18.74 -21.01 1.77
CA PRO A 134 -17.51 -20.50 1.15
C PRO A 134 -17.56 -20.43 -0.38
N ILE A 135 -18.54 -21.07 -1.03
CA ILE A 135 -18.74 -20.96 -2.48
C ILE A 135 -19.64 -19.78 -2.82
N ALA A 136 -20.74 -19.59 -2.08
CA ALA A 136 -21.69 -18.51 -2.33
C ALA A 136 -21.15 -17.14 -1.86
N ASP A 137 -20.56 -17.10 -0.66
CA ASP A 137 -20.09 -15.87 -0.02
C ASP A 137 -18.63 -15.54 -0.38
N GLY A 138 -17.90 -16.52 -0.93
CA GLY A 138 -16.45 -16.48 -0.99
C GLY A 138 -15.83 -16.72 0.38
N LEU A 139 -14.56 -17.06 0.44
CA LEU A 139 -13.81 -17.19 1.69
C LEU A 139 -12.32 -17.09 1.41
N GLN A 140 -11.61 -16.28 2.17
CA GLN A 140 -10.15 -16.33 2.24
C GLN A 140 -9.69 -16.91 3.58
N ILE A 141 -8.59 -17.67 3.54
CA ILE A 141 -7.98 -18.25 4.73
C ILE A 141 -6.56 -17.70 4.81
N LEU A 142 -6.28 -16.98 5.87
CA LEU A 142 -5.06 -16.18 6.01
C LEU A 142 -4.26 -16.64 7.23
N ASP A 143 -2.94 -16.57 7.14
CA ASP A 143 -2.04 -16.72 8.27
C ASP A 143 -1.86 -15.37 8.96
N ALA A 144 -2.16 -15.28 10.26
CA ALA A 144 -2.02 -14.06 11.06
C ALA A 144 -0.61 -13.47 11.03
N ARG A 145 0.42 -14.29 10.77
CA ARG A 145 1.82 -13.86 10.70
C ARG A 145 2.28 -13.45 9.30
N ALA A 146 1.41 -13.58 8.30
CA ALA A 146 1.72 -13.30 6.89
C ALA A 146 0.53 -12.63 6.18
N LEU A 147 -0.10 -11.66 6.84
CA LEU A 147 -1.18 -10.87 6.25
C LEU A 147 -0.63 -10.02 5.09
N SER A 148 -1.38 -9.97 4.00
CA SER A 148 -1.06 -9.10 2.87
C SER A 148 -1.32 -7.63 3.23
N ASP A 149 -0.58 -6.72 2.61
CA ASP A 149 -0.81 -5.29 2.69
C ASP A 149 -0.85 -4.73 1.24
N PRO A 150 -2.01 -4.22 0.77
CA PRO A 150 -3.30 -4.12 1.47
C PRO A 150 -3.99 -5.47 1.67
N LEU A 151 -4.87 -5.54 2.69
CA LEU A 151 -5.68 -6.72 2.99
C LEU A 151 -7.06 -6.57 2.31
N PRO A 152 -7.44 -7.45 1.35
CA PRO A 152 -8.74 -7.39 0.71
C PRO A 152 -9.81 -7.96 1.64
N LEU A 153 -10.80 -7.14 2.02
CA LEU A 153 -11.87 -7.51 2.95
C LEU A 153 -13.27 -7.59 2.32
N GLN A 154 -13.38 -7.55 0.99
CA GLN A 154 -14.66 -7.64 0.27
C GLN A 154 -15.29 -9.03 0.33
N ILE A 155 -14.53 -10.03 0.73
CA ILE A 155 -15.02 -11.38 1.03
C ILE A 155 -14.64 -11.75 2.46
N PRO A 156 -15.43 -12.61 3.13
CA PRO A 156 -15.12 -13.03 4.49
C PRO A 156 -13.73 -13.65 4.61
N ALA A 157 -13.11 -13.50 5.78
CA ALA A 157 -11.80 -14.04 6.06
C ALA A 157 -11.78 -14.88 7.34
N PHE A 158 -11.12 -16.06 7.30
CA PHE A 158 -10.58 -16.71 8.47
C PHE A 158 -9.10 -16.35 8.60
N ILE A 159 -8.74 -15.66 9.68
CA ILE A 159 -7.34 -15.38 10.05
C ILE A 159 -6.96 -16.41 11.10
N THR A 160 -6.06 -17.31 10.75
CA THR A 160 -5.66 -18.48 11.55
C THR A 160 -4.36 -18.22 12.32
N GLN A 161 -4.00 -19.09 13.25
CA GLN A 161 -2.75 -19.03 14.02
C GLN A 161 -2.66 -17.82 14.96
N ILE A 162 -3.78 -17.42 15.55
CA ILE A 162 -3.81 -16.34 16.57
C ILE A 162 -3.57 -16.99 17.95
N ASP A 163 -2.33 -17.40 18.19
CA ASP A 163 -1.95 -18.20 19.36
C ASP A 163 -1.56 -17.38 20.59
N SER A 164 -1.46 -16.08 20.46
CA SER A 164 -1.04 -15.18 21.54
C SER A 164 -1.69 -13.81 21.43
N ALA A 165 -1.76 -13.09 22.55
CA ALA A 165 -2.22 -11.70 22.61
C ALA A 165 -1.37 -10.77 21.75
N PHE A 166 -0.07 -11.07 21.56
CA PHE A 166 0.79 -10.32 20.66
C PHE A 166 0.31 -10.43 19.20
N VAL A 167 0.10 -11.65 18.72
CA VAL A 167 -0.40 -11.87 17.34
C VAL A 167 -1.80 -11.28 17.17
N ALA A 168 -2.68 -11.40 18.16
CA ALA A 168 -3.99 -10.76 18.14
C ALA A 168 -3.88 -9.22 18.03
N GLY A 169 -2.89 -8.63 18.70
CA GLY A 169 -2.58 -7.20 18.60
C GLY A 169 -2.13 -6.79 17.20
N GLU A 170 -1.21 -7.55 16.60
CA GLU A 170 -0.74 -7.29 15.21
C GLU A 170 -1.88 -7.40 14.19
N VAL A 171 -2.76 -8.42 14.34
CA VAL A 171 -3.95 -8.57 13.51
C VAL A 171 -4.91 -7.39 13.70
N ALA A 172 -5.13 -6.95 14.94
CA ALA A 172 -5.99 -5.79 15.21
C ALA A 172 -5.45 -4.51 14.58
N LEU A 173 -4.13 -4.29 14.62
CA LEU A 173 -3.47 -3.16 13.96
C LEU A 173 -3.61 -3.23 12.44
N ALA A 174 -3.41 -4.40 11.84
CA ALA A 174 -3.55 -4.58 10.39
C ALA A 174 -4.99 -4.32 9.91
N LEU A 175 -5.98 -4.86 10.60
CA LEU A 175 -7.41 -4.67 10.31
C LEU A 175 -7.85 -3.22 10.58
N GLY A 176 -7.33 -2.60 11.65
CA GLY A 176 -7.67 -1.23 12.07
C GLY A 176 -7.22 -0.13 11.11
N ARG A 177 -6.42 -0.46 10.07
CA ARG A 177 -6.09 0.49 8.99
C ARG A 177 -7.30 0.86 8.13
N THR A 178 -8.27 -0.05 8.01
CA THR A 178 -9.44 0.13 7.14
C THR A 178 -10.76 -0.12 7.85
N LEU A 179 -10.79 -0.94 8.89
CA LEU A 179 -11.98 -1.24 9.67
C LEU A 179 -12.07 -0.32 10.89
N PRO A 180 -13.26 0.20 11.23
CA PRO A 180 -13.43 1.00 12.43
C PRO A 180 -13.28 0.14 13.71
N GLU A 181 -12.89 0.76 14.81
CA GLU A 181 -12.66 0.09 16.11
C GLU A 181 -13.86 -0.72 16.63
N TRP A 182 -15.08 -0.32 16.26
CA TRP A 182 -16.32 -1.00 16.64
C TRP A 182 -16.76 -2.10 15.68
N PHE A 183 -16.00 -2.36 14.59
CA PHE A 183 -16.33 -3.42 13.64
C PHE A 183 -16.35 -4.76 14.37
N THR A 184 -17.44 -5.52 14.16
CA THR A 184 -17.62 -6.80 14.84
C THR A 184 -16.82 -7.90 14.15
N VAL A 185 -15.97 -8.56 14.91
CA VAL A 185 -15.22 -9.77 14.52
C VAL A 185 -15.57 -10.91 15.45
N THR A 186 -15.36 -12.15 15.03
CA THR A 186 -15.71 -13.32 15.83
C THR A 186 -14.50 -14.20 16.07
N MET A 187 -14.11 -14.38 17.33
CA MET A 187 -13.09 -15.34 17.72
C MET A 187 -13.68 -16.73 17.81
N LEU A 188 -13.11 -17.65 17.08
CA LEU A 188 -13.45 -19.08 17.09
C LEU A 188 -12.28 -19.82 17.76
N ASP A 189 -12.51 -20.41 18.92
CA ASP A 189 -11.52 -21.21 19.61
C ASP A 189 -11.97 -22.66 19.69
N ARG A 190 -11.05 -23.58 19.39
CA ARG A 190 -11.27 -25.04 19.45
C ARG A 190 -12.49 -25.52 18.67
N ILE A 191 -12.82 -24.89 17.56
CA ILE A 191 -13.98 -25.30 16.74
C ILE A 191 -13.86 -26.77 16.33
N GLY A 192 -14.96 -27.51 16.49
CA GLY A 192 -15.05 -28.97 16.30
C GLY A 192 -14.78 -29.81 17.55
N ASP A 193 -14.36 -29.19 18.66
CA ASP A 193 -14.15 -29.82 19.96
C ASP A 193 -15.36 -29.59 20.89
N GLU A 194 -15.53 -30.41 21.92
CA GLU A 194 -16.57 -30.27 22.93
C GLU A 194 -16.44 -28.94 23.73
N ASN A 195 -15.23 -28.40 23.82
CA ASN A 195 -14.93 -27.14 24.49
C ASN A 195 -14.85 -25.95 23.51
N ALA A 196 -15.47 -26.05 22.34
CA ALA A 196 -15.51 -24.97 21.37
C ALA A 196 -16.13 -23.70 21.96
N SER A 197 -15.54 -22.55 21.67
CA SER A 197 -16.11 -21.25 22.01
C SER A 197 -16.18 -20.33 20.81
N ILE A 198 -17.27 -19.55 20.75
CA ILE A 198 -17.50 -18.54 19.72
C ILE A 198 -17.77 -17.25 20.45
N THR A 199 -16.93 -16.23 20.21
CA THR A 199 -17.04 -14.96 20.91
C THR A 199 -17.03 -13.81 19.90
N GLU A 200 -18.15 -13.13 19.76
CA GLU A 200 -18.23 -11.89 19.01
C GLU A 200 -17.71 -10.72 19.85
N MET A 201 -16.95 -9.85 19.22
CA MET A 201 -16.39 -8.67 19.89
C MET A 201 -16.11 -7.55 18.88
N PRO A 202 -16.07 -6.28 19.33
CA PRO A 202 -15.55 -5.18 18.51
C PRO A 202 -14.03 -5.35 18.32
N LEU A 203 -13.52 -4.93 17.18
CA LEU A 203 -12.10 -5.05 16.80
C LEU A 203 -11.14 -4.51 17.86
N ARG A 204 -11.48 -3.40 18.53
CA ARG A 204 -10.69 -2.80 19.62
C ARG A 204 -10.42 -3.74 20.79
N ASP A 205 -11.27 -4.76 20.99
CA ASP A 205 -11.15 -5.70 22.10
C ASP A 205 -10.33 -6.95 21.74
N LEU A 206 -10.04 -7.15 20.44
CA LEU A 206 -9.27 -8.30 19.95
C LEU A 206 -7.90 -8.47 20.63
N PRO A 207 -7.10 -7.43 20.93
CA PRO A 207 -5.81 -7.60 21.62
C PRO A 207 -5.91 -8.16 23.04
N ARG A 208 -7.12 -8.16 23.62
CA ARG A 208 -7.41 -8.68 24.98
C ARG A 208 -8.19 -9.99 24.95
N ALA A 209 -8.49 -10.50 23.75
CA ALA A 209 -9.20 -11.75 23.60
C ALA A 209 -8.40 -12.94 24.14
N ALA A 210 -9.09 -13.95 24.64
CA ALA A 210 -8.48 -15.22 24.95
C ALA A 210 -8.03 -15.88 23.63
N THR A 211 -6.76 -16.26 23.56
CA THR A 211 -6.13 -16.85 22.38
C THR A 211 -5.44 -18.15 22.71
N GLY A 212 -5.28 -19.02 21.73
CA GLY A 212 -4.59 -20.29 21.88
C GLY A 212 -4.21 -20.92 20.53
N PRO A 213 -3.51 -22.05 20.53
CA PRO A 213 -3.00 -22.68 19.31
C PRO A 213 -4.08 -23.06 18.26
N ARG A 214 -5.35 -23.09 18.67
CA ARG A 214 -6.49 -23.42 17.81
C ARG A 214 -7.47 -22.27 17.64
N SER A 215 -7.02 -21.02 17.92
CA SER A 215 -7.84 -19.83 17.73
C SER A 215 -7.78 -19.34 16.28
N THR A 216 -8.93 -19.00 15.74
CA THR A 216 -9.14 -18.46 14.40
C THR A 216 -10.10 -17.27 14.50
N LEU A 217 -9.74 -16.15 13.88
CA LEU A 217 -10.62 -14.98 13.81
C LEU A 217 -11.44 -15.05 12.51
N PHE A 218 -12.74 -14.90 12.64
CA PHE A 218 -13.62 -14.63 11.52
C PHE A 218 -13.81 -13.12 11.38
N VAL A 219 -13.55 -12.63 10.18
CA VAL A 219 -13.78 -11.23 9.78
C VAL A 219 -14.85 -11.26 8.69
N PRO A 220 -16.05 -10.73 8.95
CA PRO A 220 -17.08 -10.59 7.91
C PRO A 220 -16.61 -9.72 6.74
N ALA A 221 -17.20 -9.93 5.57
CA ALA A 221 -16.98 -9.06 4.42
C ALA A 221 -17.32 -7.60 4.74
N ALA A 222 -16.51 -6.68 4.22
CA ALA A 222 -16.69 -5.25 4.40
C ALA A 222 -16.27 -4.49 3.14
N ASP A 223 -17.11 -3.54 2.70
CA ASP A 223 -16.80 -2.65 1.59
C ASP A 223 -15.90 -1.50 2.07
N VAL A 224 -14.63 -1.76 2.21
CA VAL A 224 -13.61 -0.83 2.73
C VAL A 224 -12.39 -0.75 1.81
N GLY A 225 -11.58 0.28 2.02
CA GLY A 225 -10.37 0.52 1.23
C GLY A 225 -10.69 0.80 -0.24
N LEU A 226 -9.71 0.56 -1.12
CA LEU A 226 -9.84 0.89 -2.54
C LEU A 226 -11.01 0.17 -3.23
N LEU A 227 -11.19 -1.12 -2.95
CA LEU A 227 -12.30 -1.88 -3.56
C LEU A 227 -13.65 -1.42 -3.02
N GLY A 228 -13.73 -1.04 -1.76
CA GLY A 228 -14.93 -0.41 -1.16
C GLY A 228 -15.25 0.94 -1.80
N LEU A 229 -14.25 1.78 -2.07
CA LEU A 229 -14.42 3.03 -2.80
C LEU A 229 -14.99 2.78 -4.22
N ILE A 230 -14.44 1.80 -4.93
CA ILE A 230 -14.94 1.42 -6.27
C ILE A 230 -16.39 0.96 -6.22
N ALA A 231 -16.74 0.12 -5.25
CA ALA A 231 -18.12 -0.35 -5.05
C ALA A 231 -19.05 0.82 -4.71
N THR A 232 -18.65 1.69 -3.79
CA THR A 232 -19.41 2.90 -3.40
C THR A 232 -19.63 3.83 -4.59
N ASN A 233 -18.59 4.09 -5.39
CA ASN A 233 -18.72 4.95 -6.58
C ASN A 233 -19.70 4.38 -7.60
N ARG A 234 -19.71 3.06 -7.82
CA ARG A 234 -20.68 2.39 -8.70
C ARG A 234 -22.13 2.55 -8.22
N ILE A 235 -22.35 2.45 -6.90
CA ILE A 235 -23.67 2.68 -6.30
C ILE A 235 -24.09 4.14 -6.49
N LEU A 236 -23.22 5.09 -6.16
CA LEU A 236 -23.48 6.52 -6.35
C LEU A 236 -23.77 6.84 -7.82
N ARG A 237 -23.02 6.28 -8.73
CA ARG A 237 -23.25 6.43 -10.17
C ARG A 237 -24.64 5.96 -10.61
N ALA A 238 -25.15 4.89 -10.01
CA ALA A 238 -26.46 4.33 -10.33
C ALA A 238 -27.61 5.09 -9.66
N GLU A 239 -27.45 5.53 -8.42
CA GLU A 239 -28.54 5.96 -7.55
C GLU A 239 -28.53 7.47 -7.24
N CYS A 240 -27.37 8.14 -7.27
CA CYS A 240 -27.30 9.57 -6.96
C CYS A 240 -27.67 10.42 -8.20
N PRO A 241 -28.63 11.36 -8.06
CA PRO A 241 -29.06 12.20 -9.17
C PRO A 241 -27.98 13.14 -9.73
N TRP A 242 -26.95 13.44 -8.96
CA TRP A 242 -25.81 14.27 -9.38
C TRP A 242 -24.78 13.40 -10.08
N ASP A 243 -24.34 12.32 -9.45
CA ASP A 243 -23.31 11.41 -9.98
C ASP A 243 -23.75 10.78 -11.31
N SER A 244 -25.03 10.38 -11.43
CA SER A 244 -25.60 9.77 -12.64
C SER A 244 -25.54 10.66 -13.89
N LYS A 245 -25.38 11.98 -13.70
CA LYS A 245 -25.31 12.96 -14.82
C LYS A 245 -23.88 13.32 -15.21
N GLN A 246 -22.89 12.92 -14.42
CA GLN A 246 -21.51 13.27 -14.70
C GLN A 246 -20.99 12.59 -15.97
N THR A 247 -20.09 13.28 -16.64
CA THR A 247 -19.35 12.81 -17.81
C THR A 247 -17.86 13.08 -17.60
N HIS A 248 -17.00 12.50 -18.43
CA HIS A 248 -15.58 12.83 -18.42
C HIS A 248 -15.32 14.35 -18.49
N HIS A 249 -16.11 15.07 -19.26
CA HIS A 249 -15.94 16.52 -19.45
C HIS A 249 -16.43 17.35 -18.26
N THR A 250 -17.52 16.94 -17.61
CA THR A 250 -18.04 17.70 -16.45
C THR A 250 -17.13 17.55 -15.22
N LEU A 251 -16.38 16.46 -15.12
CA LEU A 251 -15.45 16.20 -14.03
C LEU A 251 -14.06 16.83 -14.21
N VAL A 252 -13.75 17.40 -15.39
CA VAL A 252 -12.41 18.00 -15.61
C VAL A 252 -12.11 19.11 -14.61
N SER A 253 -13.08 19.96 -14.26
CA SER A 253 -12.87 21.03 -13.28
C SER A 253 -12.52 20.48 -11.90
N HIS A 254 -13.24 19.46 -11.45
CA HIS A 254 -12.97 18.79 -10.17
C HIS A 254 -11.59 18.12 -10.17
N LEU A 255 -11.25 17.37 -11.23
CA LEU A 255 -9.92 16.74 -11.31
C LEU A 255 -8.77 17.76 -11.22
N ILE A 256 -8.94 18.97 -11.80
CA ILE A 256 -7.95 20.04 -11.72
C ILE A 256 -7.92 20.61 -10.30
N GLU A 257 -9.07 20.86 -9.68
CA GLU A 257 -9.22 21.36 -8.31
C GLU A 257 -8.52 20.44 -7.33
N GLU A 258 -8.90 19.15 -7.27
CA GLU A 258 -8.30 18.16 -6.37
C GLU A 258 -6.78 17.98 -6.62
N THR A 259 -6.33 18.16 -7.88
CA THR A 259 -4.90 18.12 -8.20
C THR A 259 -4.15 19.28 -7.53
N TYR A 260 -4.71 20.50 -7.56
CA TYR A 260 -4.07 21.66 -6.93
C TYR A 260 -4.17 21.63 -5.41
N GLU A 261 -5.28 21.16 -4.84
CA GLU A 261 -5.44 20.99 -3.39
C GLU A 261 -4.44 19.94 -2.86
N THR A 262 -4.26 18.83 -3.59
CA THR A 262 -3.18 17.85 -3.28
C THR A 262 -1.79 18.52 -3.32
N VAL A 263 -1.50 19.37 -4.31
CA VAL A 263 -0.22 20.10 -4.38
C VAL A 263 -0.04 21.04 -3.20
N ASP A 264 -1.09 21.76 -2.82
CA ASP A 264 -1.07 22.66 -1.66
C ASP A 264 -0.85 21.88 -0.36
N ALA A 265 -1.53 20.74 -0.17
CA ALA A 265 -1.33 19.85 0.96
C ALA A 265 0.12 19.34 1.06
N ILE A 266 0.71 18.91 -0.07
CA ILE A 266 2.15 18.55 -0.12
C ILE A 266 3.03 19.73 0.28
N GLY A 267 2.65 20.95 -0.11
CA GLY A 267 3.37 22.18 0.23
C GLY A 267 3.41 22.48 1.74
N THR A 268 2.49 21.94 2.53
CA THR A 268 2.46 22.07 4.01
C THR A 268 3.43 21.12 4.72
N LEU A 269 3.85 20.05 4.06
CA LEU A 269 4.80 19.10 4.62
C LEU A 269 6.19 19.72 4.79
N SER A 270 6.94 19.20 5.75
CA SER A 270 8.37 19.54 5.90
C SER A 270 9.14 19.20 4.63
N ALA A 271 10.07 20.07 4.23
CA ALA A 271 10.97 19.79 3.09
C ALA A 271 11.84 18.54 3.31
N ALA A 272 11.98 18.06 4.54
CA ALA A 272 12.68 16.82 4.89
C ALA A 272 11.78 15.56 4.80
N ALA A 273 10.47 15.71 4.61
CA ALA A 273 9.54 14.58 4.53
C ALA A 273 9.93 13.62 3.38
N PRO A 274 9.82 12.29 3.59
CA PRO A 274 9.30 11.58 4.77
C PRO A 274 10.29 11.44 5.93
N GLY A 275 11.48 12.05 5.88
CA GLY A 275 12.45 12.05 6.96
C GLY A 275 12.10 13.08 8.05
N GLY A 276 12.67 12.89 9.25
CA GLY A 276 12.40 13.73 10.41
C GLY A 276 11.17 13.27 11.19
N GLU A 277 10.69 14.11 12.11
CA GLU A 277 9.45 13.87 12.86
C GLU A 277 8.24 14.18 11.97
N ALA A 278 7.30 13.25 11.88
CA ALA A 278 6.13 13.39 11.03
C ALA A 278 5.13 14.37 11.66
N ASP A 279 4.76 15.41 10.94
CA ASP A 279 3.60 16.24 11.26
C ASP A 279 2.33 15.51 10.85
N LEU A 280 1.72 14.80 11.82
CA LEU A 280 0.51 14.03 11.58
C LEU A 280 -0.69 14.88 11.14
N GLY A 281 -0.70 16.19 11.51
CA GLY A 281 -1.75 17.12 11.08
C GLY A 281 -1.63 17.43 9.58
N ALA A 282 -0.41 17.74 9.11
CA ALA A 282 -0.15 17.97 7.69
C ALA A 282 -0.37 16.69 6.84
N TYR A 283 0.01 15.53 7.37
CA TYR A 283 -0.27 14.25 6.69
C TYR A 283 -1.76 13.92 6.63
N ALA A 284 -2.58 14.29 7.63
CA ALA A 284 -4.02 14.08 7.59
C ALA A 284 -4.70 14.94 6.49
N VAL A 285 -4.23 16.18 6.29
CA VAL A 285 -4.70 17.01 5.16
C VAL A 285 -4.31 16.37 3.82
N LEU A 286 -3.06 15.91 3.68
CA LEU A 286 -2.64 15.23 2.47
C LEU A 286 -3.43 13.94 2.20
N GLU A 287 -3.79 13.18 3.24
CA GLU A 287 -4.61 11.98 3.12
C GLU A 287 -6.00 12.30 2.56
N GLU A 288 -6.63 13.39 3.01
CA GLU A 288 -7.93 13.88 2.54
C GLU A 288 -7.85 14.21 1.03
N GLU A 289 -6.92 15.07 0.62
CA GLU A 289 -6.79 15.52 -0.76
C GLU A 289 -6.39 14.38 -1.73
N LEU A 290 -5.55 13.45 -1.29
CA LEU A 290 -5.25 12.24 -2.06
C LEU A 290 -6.47 11.34 -2.21
N GLY A 291 -7.38 11.32 -1.22
CA GLY A 291 -8.65 10.61 -1.29
C GLY A 291 -9.56 11.18 -2.38
N ASP A 292 -9.69 12.51 -2.43
CA ASP A 292 -10.50 13.20 -3.43
C ASP A 292 -9.93 13.06 -4.85
N LEU A 293 -8.61 13.17 -5.00
CA LEU A 293 -7.95 12.87 -6.26
C LEU A 293 -8.14 11.40 -6.70
N LEU A 294 -8.08 10.44 -5.76
CA LEU A 294 -8.33 9.03 -6.04
C LEU A 294 -9.79 8.80 -6.47
N LEU A 295 -10.75 9.51 -5.87
CA LEU A 295 -12.15 9.47 -6.28
C LEU A 295 -12.29 9.89 -7.75
N GLN A 296 -11.62 10.96 -8.21
CA GLN A 296 -11.65 11.37 -9.62
C GLN A 296 -11.16 10.25 -10.55
N ILE A 297 -10.09 9.55 -10.17
CA ILE A 297 -9.56 8.42 -10.96
C ILE A 297 -10.61 7.30 -11.04
N VAL A 298 -11.18 6.90 -9.88
CA VAL A 298 -12.21 5.85 -9.81
C VAL A 298 -13.44 6.23 -10.60
N PHE A 299 -13.87 7.50 -10.53
CA PHE A 299 -15.03 7.98 -11.27
C PHE A 299 -14.81 7.93 -12.79
N HIS A 300 -13.67 8.42 -13.25
CA HIS A 300 -13.31 8.36 -14.68
C HIS A 300 -13.22 6.92 -15.20
N THR A 301 -12.69 5.99 -14.39
CA THR A 301 -12.63 4.56 -14.79
C THR A 301 -13.99 3.89 -14.78
N THR A 302 -14.89 4.29 -13.88
CA THR A 302 -16.29 3.83 -13.88
C THR A 302 -17.02 4.27 -15.16
N LEU A 303 -16.86 5.54 -15.56
CA LEU A 303 -17.42 6.04 -16.83
C LEU A 303 -16.85 5.32 -18.06
N ALA A 304 -15.56 5.00 -18.04
CA ALA A 304 -14.93 4.26 -19.13
C ALA A 304 -15.45 2.81 -19.22
N ALA A 305 -15.67 2.17 -18.06
CA ALA A 305 -16.24 0.83 -17.98
C ALA A 305 -17.70 0.80 -18.51
N GLU A 306 -18.51 1.83 -18.22
CA GLU A 306 -19.85 2.00 -18.81
C GLU A 306 -19.81 2.09 -20.35
N ALA A 307 -18.77 2.71 -20.90
CA ALA A 307 -18.53 2.77 -22.33
C ALA A 307 -17.95 1.48 -22.94
N GLY A 308 -17.62 0.48 -22.12
CA GLY A 308 -16.98 -0.74 -22.53
C GLY A 308 -15.52 -0.55 -23.01
N ALA A 309 -14.85 0.52 -22.54
CA ALA A 309 -13.50 0.86 -22.98
C ALA A 309 -12.41 0.22 -22.07
N PHE A 310 -12.43 0.52 -20.80
CA PHE A 310 -11.52 -0.01 -19.78
C PHE A 310 -12.07 0.23 -18.37
N ASP A 311 -11.56 -0.47 -17.39
CA ASP A 311 -11.86 -0.30 -15.96
C ASP A 311 -10.63 0.10 -15.14
N VAL A 312 -10.80 0.19 -13.82
CA VAL A 312 -9.74 0.57 -12.89
C VAL A 312 -8.60 -0.45 -12.86
N ASP A 313 -8.92 -1.75 -12.98
CA ASP A 313 -7.91 -2.81 -12.97
C ASP A 313 -7.04 -2.77 -14.23
N GLU A 314 -7.63 -2.46 -15.38
CA GLU A 314 -6.89 -2.28 -16.64
C GLU A 314 -5.98 -1.05 -16.59
N VAL A 315 -6.42 0.03 -15.95
CA VAL A 315 -5.57 1.23 -15.71
C VAL A 315 -4.41 0.88 -14.78
N ALA A 316 -4.68 0.21 -13.66
CA ALA A 316 -3.67 -0.21 -12.70
C ALA A 316 -2.66 -1.18 -13.33
N GLU A 317 -3.14 -2.20 -14.07
CA GLU A 317 -2.27 -3.15 -14.76
C GLU A 317 -1.46 -2.48 -15.88
N GLY A 318 -2.04 -1.52 -16.56
CA GLY A 318 -1.35 -0.74 -17.59
C GLY A 318 -0.14 0.01 -17.04
N ILE A 319 -0.30 0.71 -15.91
CA ILE A 319 0.83 1.41 -15.27
C ILE A 319 1.81 0.42 -14.62
N ARG A 320 1.33 -0.66 -13.98
CA ARG A 320 2.20 -1.70 -13.41
C ARG A 320 3.14 -2.30 -14.46
N ARG A 321 2.63 -2.66 -15.65
CA ARG A 321 3.46 -3.18 -16.75
C ARG A 321 4.51 -2.17 -17.19
N LYS A 322 4.15 -0.90 -17.33
CA LYS A 322 5.10 0.17 -17.68
C LYS A 322 6.20 0.31 -16.64
N LEU A 323 5.86 0.27 -15.34
CA LEU A 323 6.84 0.34 -14.26
C LEU A 323 7.80 -0.85 -14.29
N VAL A 324 7.30 -2.07 -14.40
CA VAL A 324 8.13 -3.28 -14.49
C VAL A 324 9.06 -3.22 -15.71
N TYR A 325 8.52 -2.85 -16.88
CA TYR A 325 9.30 -2.76 -18.13
C TYR A 325 10.42 -1.70 -18.06
N ARG A 326 10.14 -0.55 -17.42
CA ARG A 326 11.09 0.57 -17.35
C ARG A 326 12.09 0.48 -16.20
N HIS A 327 11.99 -0.54 -15.35
CA HIS A 327 12.90 -0.80 -14.23
C HIS A 327 13.56 -2.18 -14.34
N PRO A 328 14.27 -2.47 -15.46
CA PRO A 328 14.90 -3.78 -15.64
C PRO A 328 16.04 -4.06 -14.66
N HIS A 329 16.54 -3.04 -13.96
CA HIS A 329 17.50 -3.14 -12.87
C HIS A 329 16.89 -3.65 -11.54
N VAL A 330 15.55 -3.64 -11.42
CA VAL A 330 14.82 -4.16 -10.25
C VAL A 330 14.14 -5.49 -10.58
N PHE A 331 13.54 -5.60 -11.78
CA PHE A 331 12.70 -6.73 -12.18
C PHE A 331 13.34 -7.64 -13.23
N GLY A 332 14.57 -7.38 -13.65
CA GLY A 332 15.34 -8.13 -14.65
C GLY A 332 16.81 -8.25 -14.29
N ASP A 333 17.64 -8.53 -15.30
CA ASP A 333 19.07 -8.83 -15.12
C ASP A 333 20.02 -7.63 -15.38
N VAL A 334 19.47 -6.43 -15.61
CA VAL A 334 20.28 -5.22 -15.87
C VAL A 334 20.80 -4.68 -14.54
N VAL A 335 22.10 -4.40 -14.48
CA VAL A 335 22.71 -3.75 -13.32
C VAL A 335 22.80 -2.26 -13.58
N ALA A 336 22.18 -1.45 -12.72
CA ALA A 336 22.36 0.00 -12.66
C ALA A 336 22.62 0.39 -11.20
N THR A 337 23.74 1.07 -10.96
CA THR A 337 24.18 1.42 -9.60
C THR A 337 24.05 2.90 -9.31
N GLU A 338 23.86 3.73 -10.34
CA GLU A 338 23.75 5.17 -10.20
C GLU A 338 22.40 5.71 -10.72
N VAL A 339 21.88 6.74 -10.07
CA VAL A 339 20.60 7.38 -10.43
C VAL A 339 20.61 7.87 -11.88
N GLY A 340 21.75 8.39 -12.37
CA GLY A 340 21.90 8.87 -13.74
C GLY A 340 21.71 7.78 -14.80
N GLU A 341 22.22 6.56 -14.55
CA GLU A 341 22.03 5.40 -15.42
C GLU A 341 20.57 4.96 -15.47
N VAL A 342 19.91 4.97 -14.31
CA VAL A 342 18.49 4.63 -14.21
C VAL A 342 17.63 5.58 -15.03
N LEU A 343 17.89 6.90 -14.92
CA LEU A 343 17.13 7.92 -15.65
C LEU A 343 17.37 7.85 -17.17
N ALA A 344 18.60 7.62 -17.60
CA ALA A 344 18.93 7.47 -19.03
C ALA A 344 18.24 6.25 -19.64
N ASN A 345 18.33 5.10 -19.00
CA ASN A 345 17.65 3.87 -19.42
C ASN A 345 16.14 4.03 -19.48
N TRP A 346 15.57 4.73 -18.49
CA TRP A 346 14.11 4.98 -18.40
C TRP A 346 13.60 5.85 -19.56
N GLU A 347 14.33 6.94 -19.93
CA GLU A 347 13.96 7.77 -21.07
C GLU A 347 14.12 7.04 -22.40
N GLU A 348 15.17 6.23 -22.57
CA GLU A 348 15.37 5.42 -23.78
C GLU A 348 14.20 4.42 -23.97
N LEU A 349 13.88 3.64 -22.94
CA LEU A 349 12.77 2.69 -22.97
C LEU A 349 11.43 3.36 -23.24
N LYS A 350 11.18 4.54 -22.68
CA LYS A 350 9.98 5.35 -22.91
C LYS A 350 9.88 5.85 -24.36
N ASN A 351 11.00 6.22 -24.98
CA ASN A 351 11.03 6.66 -26.38
C ASN A 351 10.75 5.51 -27.34
N VAL A 352 11.30 4.33 -27.07
CA VAL A 352 11.03 3.09 -27.84
C VAL A 352 9.58 2.68 -27.74
N GLU A 353 8.99 2.72 -26.52
CA GLU A 353 7.58 2.35 -26.29
C GLU A 353 6.62 3.24 -27.07
N LYS A 354 6.87 4.55 -27.09
CA LYS A 354 5.93 5.54 -27.66
C LYS A 354 6.01 5.73 -29.17
N ARG A 355 7.00 5.17 -29.87
CA ARG A 355 7.21 5.29 -31.32
C ARG A 355 7.00 6.71 -31.84
N ARG A 356 7.55 7.72 -31.14
CA ARG A 356 7.38 9.12 -31.48
C ARG A 356 8.04 9.44 -32.84
N GLU A 357 7.34 10.14 -33.71
CA GLU A 357 7.89 10.68 -34.96
C GLU A 357 8.62 12.01 -34.71
N SER A 358 8.16 12.77 -33.71
CA SER A 358 8.76 14.03 -33.26
C SER A 358 8.98 14.05 -31.75
N LEU A 359 10.03 14.74 -31.32
CA LEU A 359 10.24 15.04 -29.89
C LEU A 359 9.09 15.86 -29.29
N MET A 360 8.32 16.59 -30.10
CA MET A 360 7.20 17.43 -29.67
C MET A 360 5.89 16.66 -29.54
N ASP A 361 5.86 15.38 -29.96
CA ASP A 361 4.66 14.55 -29.82
C ASP A 361 4.33 14.29 -28.34
N ASP A 362 3.05 14.11 -28.03
CA ASP A 362 2.54 13.83 -26.67
C ASP A 362 2.84 14.93 -25.61
N ILE A 363 3.06 16.17 -25.99
CA ILE A 363 3.04 17.29 -25.06
C ILE A 363 1.59 17.76 -24.93
N PRO A 364 0.96 17.55 -23.76
CA PRO A 364 -0.44 17.91 -23.61
C PRO A 364 -0.64 19.43 -23.81
N SER A 365 -1.58 19.78 -24.69
CA SER A 365 -1.91 21.19 -24.96
C SER A 365 -2.65 21.87 -23.79
N ALA A 366 -3.26 21.07 -22.92
CA ALA A 366 -3.97 21.53 -21.73
C ALA A 366 -3.06 21.87 -20.53
N LEU A 367 -1.75 21.59 -20.61
CA LEU A 367 -0.82 22.02 -19.55
C LEU A 367 -0.81 23.54 -19.40
N PRO A 368 -0.73 24.08 -18.17
CA PRO A 368 -0.40 25.47 -17.94
C PRO A 368 0.82 25.90 -18.72
N GLY A 369 0.88 27.17 -19.15
CA GLY A 369 1.93 27.66 -20.05
C GLY A 369 3.34 27.42 -19.53
N ILE A 370 3.57 27.66 -18.23
CA ILE A 370 4.86 27.49 -17.56
C ILE A 370 5.25 26.01 -17.51
N ALA A 371 4.36 25.14 -17.04
CA ALA A 371 4.62 23.70 -17.00
C ALA A 371 4.80 23.10 -18.40
N ARG A 372 4.12 23.63 -19.42
CA ARG A 372 4.29 23.23 -20.80
C ARG A 372 5.66 23.62 -21.35
N ALA A 373 6.12 24.85 -21.03
CA ALA A 373 7.44 25.36 -21.45
C ALA A 373 8.56 24.51 -20.81
N ASP A 374 8.50 24.23 -19.51
CA ASP A 374 9.45 23.34 -18.83
C ASP A 374 9.52 21.95 -19.50
N LYS A 375 8.36 21.36 -19.78
CA LYS A 375 8.30 20.04 -20.44
C LYS A 375 8.91 20.05 -21.84
N ILE A 376 8.69 21.09 -22.63
CA ILE A 376 9.29 21.29 -23.96
C ILE A 376 10.82 21.35 -23.82
N GLN A 377 11.31 22.19 -22.92
CA GLN A 377 12.74 22.44 -22.73
C GLN A 377 13.49 21.20 -22.22
N ARG A 378 12.96 20.49 -21.23
CA ARG A 378 13.50 19.20 -20.75
C ARG A 378 13.64 18.19 -21.90
N ARG A 379 12.66 18.18 -22.80
CA ARG A 379 12.64 17.23 -23.89
C ARG A 379 13.70 17.55 -24.97
N VAL A 380 13.90 18.80 -25.31
CA VAL A 380 14.96 19.17 -26.28
C VAL A 380 16.35 19.06 -25.64
N ALA A 381 16.48 19.35 -24.34
CA ALA A 381 17.71 19.15 -23.61
C ALA A 381 18.19 17.67 -23.62
N SER A 382 17.26 16.71 -23.58
CA SER A 382 17.59 15.28 -23.60
C SER A 382 18.32 14.81 -24.89
N VAL A 383 18.27 15.59 -25.97
CA VAL A 383 18.99 15.32 -27.23
C VAL A 383 20.15 16.27 -27.45
N GLY A 384 20.57 17.00 -26.40
CA GLY A 384 21.72 17.91 -26.45
C GLY A 384 21.41 19.31 -26.99
N PHE A 385 20.14 19.65 -27.21
CA PHE A 385 19.75 21.01 -27.56
C PHE A 385 19.55 21.84 -26.28
N ASP A 386 20.68 22.20 -25.67
CA ASP A 386 20.73 22.92 -24.40
C ASP A 386 22.02 23.72 -24.25
N TRP A 387 22.00 24.74 -23.40
CA TRP A 387 23.23 25.46 -23.05
C TRP A 387 24.10 24.64 -22.08
N PRO A 388 25.44 24.80 -22.19
CA PRO A 388 26.36 23.99 -21.39
C PRO A 388 26.40 24.35 -19.90
N ASN A 389 25.92 25.54 -19.55
CA ASN A 389 25.84 26.06 -18.17
C ASN A 389 24.80 27.20 -18.08
N VAL A 390 24.60 27.72 -16.90
CA VAL A 390 23.54 28.72 -16.59
C VAL A 390 23.85 30.14 -17.11
N GLU A 391 25.13 30.52 -17.32
CA GLU A 391 25.51 31.89 -17.67
C GLU A 391 24.90 32.40 -19.00
N PRO A 392 24.90 31.60 -20.10
CA PRO A 392 24.22 32.02 -21.33
C PRO A 392 22.71 32.15 -21.15
N VAL A 393 22.13 31.43 -20.20
CA VAL A 393 20.68 31.50 -19.95
C VAL A 393 20.31 32.80 -19.24
N PHE A 394 21.14 33.29 -18.30
CA PHE A 394 20.98 34.62 -17.73
C PHE A 394 21.08 35.71 -18.81
N ALA A 395 22.08 35.62 -19.69
CA ALA A 395 22.24 36.54 -20.79
C ALA A 395 21.01 36.56 -21.73
N LYS A 396 20.39 35.38 -21.97
CA LYS A 396 19.18 35.31 -22.78
C LYS A 396 17.97 35.97 -22.10
N VAL A 397 17.80 35.81 -20.79
CA VAL A 397 16.74 36.51 -20.02
C VAL A 397 16.93 38.04 -20.11
N GLU A 398 18.17 38.53 -20.02
CA GLU A 398 18.47 39.95 -20.16
C GLU A 398 18.20 40.48 -21.59
N GLU A 399 18.51 39.68 -22.62
CA GLU A 399 18.22 39.95 -24.02
C GLU A 399 16.72 40.12 -24.23
N GLU A 400 15.89 39.10 -23.86
CA GLU A 400 14.44 39.13 -24.00
C GLU A 400 13.79 40.30 -23.23
N LEU A 401 14.30 40.62 -22.06
CA LEU A 401 13.87 41.80 -21.30
C LEU A 401 14.19 43.09 -22.04
N GLY A 402 15.32 43.17 -22.73
CA GLY A 402 15.71 44.30 -23.57
C GLY A 402 14.78 44.45 -24.77
N GLU A 403 14.54 43.36 -25.50
CA GLU A 403 13.67 43.33 -26.67
C GLU A 403 12.20 43.70 -26.30
N LEU A 404 11.68 43.18 -25.20
CA LEU A 404 10.36 43.58 -24.68
C LEU A 404 10.29 45.10 -24.38
N ARG A 405 11.38 45.69 -23.82
CA ARG A 405 11.43 47.10 -23.50
C ARG A 405 11.38 47.96 -24.76
N ASP A 406 12.07 47.52 -25.82
CA ASP A 406 12.15 48.29 -27.10
C ASP A 406 10.83 48.31 -27.86
N VAL A 407 9.98 47.32 -27.63
CA VAL A 407 8.67 47.20 -28.32
C VAL A 407 7.46 47.43 -27.40
N SER A 408 7.66 47.93 -26.20
CA SER A 408 6.65 48.07 -25.15
C SER A 408 5.39 48.85 -25.55
N GLU A 409 5.49 49.74 -26.55
CA GLU A 409 4.37 50.49 -27.09
C GLU A 409 3.58 49.75 -28.19
N ASP A 410 4.14 48.68 -28.78
CA ASP A 410 3.51 47.85 -29.78
C ASP A 410 2.97 46.56 -29.09
N ARG A 411 1.66 46.51 -28.87
CA ARG A 411 1.03 45.46 -28.10
C ARG A 411 1.26 44.02 -28.66
N ASP A 412 1.21 43.88 -29.98
CA ASP A 412 1.35 42.57 -30.59
C ASP A 412 2.78 42.07 -30.49
N ARG A 413 3.77 42.93 -30.75
CA ARG A 413 5.19 42.62 -30.57
C ARG A 413 5.54 42.44 -29.10
N ALA A 414 5.06 43.32 -28.22
CA ALA A 414 5.28 43.14 -26.79
C ALA A 414 4.69 41.85 -26.22
N THR A 415 3.60 41.37 -26.81
CA THR A 415 3.03 40.05 -26.42
C THR A 415 3.95 38.88 -26.81
N ALA A 416 4.60 38.96 -27.95
CA ALA A 416 5.57 37.96 -28.39
C ALA A 416 6.81 37.95 -27.50
N GLU A 417 7.44 39.12 -27.32
CA GLU A 417 8.66 39.25 -26.49
C GLU A 417 8.42 38.90 -25.02
N LEU A 418 7.22 39.21 -24.49
CA LEU A 418 6.84 38.74 -23.14
C LEU A 418 6.76 37.23 -23.08
N GLY A 419 6.24 36.57 -24.13
CA GLY A 419 6.23 35.12 -24.23
C GLY A 419 7.63 34.52 -24.24
N ASP A 420 8.58 35.12 -25.00
CA ASP A 420 9.96 34.69 -25.07
C ASP A 420 10.71 34.92 -23.77
N LEU A 421 10.48 36.05 -23.08
CA LEU A 421 11.00 36.32 -21.74
C LEU A 421 10.52 35.27 -20.72
N LEU A 422 9.23 34.93 -20.71
CA LEU A 422 8.69 33.88 -19.83
C LEU A 422 9.29 32.51 -20.15
N PHE A 423 9.47 32.19 -21.42
CA PHE A 423 10.09 30.96 -21.86
C PHE A 423 11.58 30.88 -21.44
N ALA A 424 12.33 31.99 -21.57
CA ALA A 424 13.70 32.09 -21.08
C ALA A 424 13.80 31.98 -19.56
N ALA A 425 12.85 32.58 -18.81
CA ALA A 425 12.79 32.46 -17.36
C ALA A 425 12.53 31.02 -16.90
N VAL A 426 11.67 30.27 -17.58
CA VAL A 426 11.45 28.84 -17.33
C VAL A 426 12.73 28.05 -17.61
N ASN A 427 13.49 28.38 -18.66
CA ASN A 427 14.76 27.72 -18.93
C ASN A 427 15.81 28.00 -17.84
N LEU A 428 15.85 29.22 -17.34
CA LEU A 428 16.70 29.59 -16.21
C LEU A 428 16.37 28.77 -14.96
N SER A 429 15.07 28.60 -14.65
CA SER A 429 14.67 27.79 -13.49
C SER A 429 15.11 26.34 -13.63
N ARG A 430 15.03 25.77 -14.84
CA ARG A 430 15.49 24.40 -15.14
C ARG A 430 17.01 24.27 -14.91
N HIS A 431 17.80 25.22 -15.35
CA HIS A 431 19.27 25.23 -15.11
C HIS A 431 19.66 25.43 -13.65
N LEU A 432 18.78 25.99 -12.84
CA LEU A 432 18.93 26.12 -11.40
C LEU A 432 18.32 24.95 -10.59
N ASP A 433 17.80 23.94 -11.29
CA ASP A 433 17.08 22.82 -10.68
C ASP A 433 15.88 23.24 -9.81
N ILE A 434 15.15 24.27 -10.29
CA ILE A 434 13.96 24.83 -9.64
C ILE A 434 12.76 24.55 -10.54
N ASP A 435 11.69 23.97 -9.97
CA ASP A 435 10.43 23.87 -10.68
C ASP A 435 9.77 25.25 -10.79
N PRO A 436 9.48 25.76 -12.02
CA PRO A 436 8.97 27.11 -12.21
C PRO A 436 7.52 27.30 -11.75
N GLU A 437 6.68 26.27 -11.81
CA GLU A 437 5.29 26.32 -11.35
C GLU A 437 5.24 26.42 -9.82
N ILE A 438 6.02 25.56 -9.14
CA ILE A 438 6.15 25.58 -7.67
C ILE A 438 6.77 26.93 -7.20
N ALA A 439 7.77 27.44 -7.91
CA ALA A 439 8.38 28.72 -7.55
C ALA A 439 7.39 29.89 -7.65
N LEU A 440 6.59 29.93 -8.70
CA LEU A 440 5.55 30.94 -8.90
C LEU A 440 4.42 30.82 -7.87
N SER A 441 3.95 29.60 -7.59
CA SER A 441 2.95 29.33 -6.55
C SER A 441 3.41 29.86 -5.18
N ARG A 442 4.63 29.51 -4.76
CA ARG A 442 5.21 30.03 -3.50
C ARG A 442 5.31 31.56 -3.46
N ALA A 443 5.62 32.20 -4.59
CA ALA A 443 5.65 33.65 -4.68
C ALA A 443 4.25 34.26 -4.50
N ASN A 444 3.23 33.64 -5.10
CA ASN A 444 1.82 34.04 -4.93
C ASN A 444 1.40 33.91 -3.46
N ASP A 445 1.67 32.79 -2.81
CA ASP A 445 1.33 32.58 -1.40
C ASP A 445 2.01 33.58 -0.48
N THR A 446 3.29 33.84 -0.74
CA THR A 446 4.05 34.84 0.01
C THR A 446 3.43 36.23 -0.17
N PHE A 447 3.02 36.58 -1.39
CA PHE A 447 2.33 37.84 -1.66
C PHE A 447 1.00 37.92 -0.89
N ILE A 448 0.17 36.86 -0.96
CA ILE A 448 -1.12 36.79 -0.26
C ILE A 448 -0.93 36.93 1.26
N LYS A 449 0.02 36.18 1.85
CA LYS A 449 0.32 36.28 3.29
C LYS A 449 0.70 37.72 3.69
N ARG A 450 1.57 38.38 2.93
CA ARG A 450 1.98 39.74 3.18
C ARG A 450 0.83 40.75 3.01
N PHE A 451 0.02 40.56 1.97
CA PHE A 451 -1.10 41.45 1.72
C PHE A 451 -2.17 41.37 2.81
N ARG A 452 -2.44 40.19 3.34
CA ARG A 452 -3.31 40.01 4.53
C ARG A 452 -2.77 40.78 5.76
N VAL A 453 -1.45 40.92 5.90
CA VAL A 453 -0.89 41.79 6.95
C VAL A 453 -1.20 43.24 6.66
N VAL A 454 -1.06 43.69 5.41
CA VAL A 454 -1.40 45.07 4.99
C VAL A 454 -2.86 45.38 5.30
N GLU A 455 -3.79 44.46 4.98
CA GLU A 455 -5.21 44.60 5.29
C GLU A 455 -5.45 44.76 6.79
N ARG A 456 -4.85 43.89 7.62
CA ARG A 456 -4.97 44.03 9.09
C ARG A 456 -4.39 45.31 9.64
N LEU A 457 -3.30 45.82 9.05
CA LEU A 457 -2.71 47.12 9.46
C LEU A 457 -3.65 48.26 9.09
N ALA A 458 -4.22 48.25 7.88
CA ALA A 458 -5.18 49.27 7.44
C ALA A 458 -6.44 49.31 8.32
N GLU A 459 -6.96 48.14 8.69
CA GLU A 459 -8.09 47.99 9.61
C GLU A 459 -7.79 48.60 11.01
N ARG A 460 -6.59 48.36 11.52
CA ARG A 460 -6.14 48.94 12.81
C ARG A 460 -6.02 50.48 12.75
N GLU A 461 -5.67 51.03 11.58
CA GLU A 461 -5.66 52.49 11.34
C GLU A 461 -7.05 53.06 11.05
N GLY A 462 -8.10 52.19 10.95
CA GLY A 462 -9.48 52.60 10.67
C GLY A 462 -9.68 53.13 9.25
N ARG A 463 -8.78 52.81 8.30
CA ARG A 463 -8.83 53.27 6.91
C ARG A 463 -9.06 52.13 5.95
N ARG A 464 -9.85 52.36 4.90
CA ARG A 464 -10.03 51.38 3.84
C ARG A 464 -8.84 51.44 2.89
N LEU A 465 -8.38 50.30 2.37
CA LEU A 465 -7.22 50.24 1.46
C LEU A 465 -7.27 51.22 0.29
N ARG A 466 -8.45 51.47 -0.26
CA ARG A 466 -8.67 52.43 -1.36
C ARG A 466 -8.48 53.90 -0.96
N ASP A 467 -8.43 54.21 0.32
CA ASP A 467 -8.27 55.54 0.86
C ASP A 467 -6.78 55.89 1.16
N TYR A 468 -5.85 54.94 0.85
CA TYR A 468 -4.42 55.12 0.96
C TYR A 468 -3.81 55.58 -0.36
N GLU A 469 -2.82 56.44 -0.28
CA GLU A 469 -1.91 56.70 -1.40
C GLU A 469 -0.92 55.52 -1.55
N LEU A 470 -0.35 55.34 -2.76
CA LEU A 470 0.56 54.23 -3.04
C LEU A 470 1.76 54.20 -2.09
N ALA A 471 2.32 55.34 -1.76
CA ALA A 471 3.46 55.45 -0.83
C ALA A 471 3.13 54.97 0.60
N ASP A 472 1.90 55.16 1.06
CA ASP A 472 1.45 54.66 2.36
C ASP A 472 1.24 53.13 2.31
N LEU A 473 0.67 52.62 1.23
CA LEU A 473 0.52 51.15 1.03
C LEU A 473 1.89 50.49 0.94
N ASP A 474 2.87 51.10 0.28
CA ASP A 474 4.23 50.57 0.18
C ASP A 474 4.90 50.50 1.56
N ARG A 475 4.66 51.52 2.42
CA ARG A 475 5.11 51.48 3.83
C ARG A 475 4.49 50.30 4.59
N LEU A 476 3.19 50.05 4.45
CA LEU A 476 2.52 48.90 5.07
C LEU A 476 3.05 47.57 4.52
N TRP A 477 3.37 47.56 3.24
CA TRP A 477 3.98 46.41 2.58
C TRP A 477 5.39 46.10 3.13
N GLU A 478 6.24 47.11 3.33
CA GLU A 478 7.56 46.91 3.97
C GLU A 478 7.43 46.35 5.40
N ILE A 479 6.45 46.83 6.18
CA ILE A 479 6.15 46.28 7.51
C ILE A 479 5.73 44.81 7.39
N SER A 480 4.89 44.46 6.39
CA SER A 480 4.41 43.08 6.19
C SER A 480 5.54 42.09 5.90
N LYS A 481 6.58 42.50 5.18
CA LYS A 481 7.77 41.67 4.93
C LYS A 481 8.47 41.25 6.24
N THR A 482 8.56 42.20 7.20
CA THR A 482 9.18 41.92 8.49
C THR A 482 8.32 40.99 9.34
N VAL A 483 7.01 41.22 9.38
CA VAL A 483 6.07 40.38 10.14
C VAL A 483 6.09 38.94 9.65
N VAL A 484 5.91 38.70 8.35
CA VAL A 484 5.88 37.36 7.76
C VAL A 484 7.22 36.62 7.95
N SER A 485 8.35 37.33 7.79
CA SER A 485 9.67 36.72 8.00
C SER A 485 9.96 36.39 9.47
N THR A 486 9.31 37.02 10.42
CA THR A 486 9.44 36.74 11.86
C THR A 486 8.58 35.50 12.22
N ASP A 487 7.34 35.44 11.74
CA ASP A 487 6.45 34.30 11.93
C ASP A 487 7.07 32.98 11.36
N GLU A 488 7.72 33.05 10.20
CA GLU A 488 8.43 31.94 9.60
C GLU A 488 9.66 31.49 10.41
N ARG A 489 10.36 32.40 11.07
CA ARG A 489 11.49 32.09 11.95
C ARG A 489 11.03 31.53 13.30
N GLU A 490 9.95 32.02 13.88
CA GLU A 490 9.41 31.52 15.14
C GLU A 490 8.81 30.14 14.97
N SER A 491 8.13 29.84 13.86
CA SER A 491 7.64 28.49 13.55
C SER A 491 8.79 27.49 13.30
N SER A 492 9.95 27.95 12.81
CA SER A 492 11.13 27.10 12.64
C SER A 492 11.94 26.90 13.94
N PHE A 493 11.76 27.76 14.96
CA PHE A 493 12.52 27.71 16.23
C PHE A 493 11.81 26.90 17.32
N THR A 494 10.51 26.63 17.21
CA THR A 494 9.75 25.79 18.13
C THR A 494 9.99 24.29 17.95
N LEU A 495 10.81 23.88 17.02
CA LEU A 495 11.12 22.47 16.70
C LEU A 495 12.50 21.99 17.22
N THR A 496 13.18 22.76 18.08
CA THR A 496 14.42 22.27 18.71
C THR A 496 14.13 21.87 20.17
N PRO A 497 14.05 20.55 20.51
CA PRO A 497 13.98 20.14 21.89
C PRO A 497 15.34 20.45 22.54
N GLU A 498 15.32 21.14 23.69
CA GLU A 498 16.47 21.26 24.58
C GLU A 498 17.04 19.86 24.87
N ARG A 499 18.28 19.64 24.50
CA ARG A 499 19.05 18.49 24.99
C ARG A 499 19.18 18.66 26.49
N ASN A 500 18.44 17.89 27.25
CA ASN A 500 18.74 17.64 28.65
C ASN A 500 19.93 16.67 28.73
N ASP A 501 21.13 17.24 28.88
CA ASP A 501 22.28 16.54 29.43
C ASP A 501 22.09 16.43 30.94
N SER A 502 21.75 15.23 31.42
CA SER A 502 22.08 14.74 32.75
C SER A 502 21.86 13.23 32.85
#